data_c61bd0c9f0431bfce625fcfb5df74d56
#
_entry.id   c61bd0c9f0431bfce625fcfb5df74d56
#
_cell.length_a   1.000
_cell.length_b   1.000
_cell.length_c   1.000
_cell.angle_alpha   90.00
_cell.angle_beta   90.00
_cell.angle_gamma   90.00
#
_symmetry.space_group_name_H-M   'P 1'
#
loop_
_entity.id
_entity.type
_entity.pdbx_description
1 polymer ?
#
loop_
_entity_poly.entity_id
_entity_poly.type
_entity_poly.pdbx_seq_one_letter_code
_entity_poly.pdbx_strand_id
1 'polypeptide(L)'
;LMDLWQRENVDTTTVLRDTQAPTGMYFVSHDAQGHHFSYARAGSAASRMQPQDLTHWADSIAHSQWLHLSGISLAISASACDTAFAAMAQARSSDTRVALDSNLRLSLWPLARAQACIRHAVSLCDLFLPSLEDMTALTGLTQAQDIISWSHAQGAAQVVLKLGAEGALASDGHKQHQIPGHMVQAVDATGAGDCFAGNLLARLSADDDLWAATAYANAAAALSVQGYGAVAPLPTREAVLEMLHTPSKGTPA
;
A
#
# COMPACT_ATOMS: atom_id res chain seq x y z
N LEU A 1 -9.14 -16.07 -7.60
CA LEU A 1 -7.98 -15.54 -6.91
C LEU A 1 -6.89 -16.59 -6.74
N MET A 2 -7.19 -17.77 -6.18
CA MET A 2 -6.19 -18.83 -5.94
C MET A 2 -5.42 -19.21 -7.21
N ASP A 3 -6.11 -19.42 -8.33
CA ASP A 3 -5.47 -19.76 -9.62
C ASP A 3 -4.56 -18.63 -10.15
N LEU A 4 -4.92 -17.37 -9.89
CA LEU A 4 -4.08 -16.23 -10.21
C LEU A 4 -2.80 -16.26 -9.36
N TRP A 5 -2.93 -16.36 -8.05
CA TRP A 5 -1.79 -16.40 -7.15
C TRP A 5 -0.84 -17.57 -7.46
N GLN A 6 -1.38 -18.74 -7.79
CA GLN A 6 -0.58 -19.89 -8.18
C GLN A 6 0.21 -19.63 -9.49
N ARG A 7 -0.40 -18.97 -10.49
CA ARG A 7 0.30 -18.60 -11.74
C ARG A 7 1.40 -17.58 -11.51
N GLU A 8 1.20 -16.69 -10.56
CA GLU A 8 2.17 -15.64 -10.19
C GLU A 8 3.17 -16.12 -9.12
N ASN A 9 3.20 -17.42 -8.79
CA ASN A 9 4.06 -18.03 -7.77
C ASN A 9 3.95 -17.37 -6.38
N VAL A 10 2.76 -16.86 -6.04
CA VAL A 10 2.49 -16.35 -4.69
C VAL A 10 2.23 -17.54 -3.76
N ASP A 11 2.97 -17.62 -2.66
CA ASP A 11 2.72 -18.61 -1.62
C ASP A 11 1.35 -18.35 -0.97
N THR A 12 0.48 -19.34 -1.01
CA THR A 12 -0.87 -19.28 -0.48
C THR A 12 -1.09 -20.22 0.71
N THR A 13 -0.04 -20.77 1.29
CA THR A 13 -0.13 -21.73 2.40
C THR A 13 -0.75 -21.11 3.64
N THR A 14 -0.60 -19.79 3.82
CA THR A 14 -1.16 -19.02 4.93
C THR A 14 -2.51 -18.38 4.60
N VAL A 15 -3.07 -18.59 3.41
CA VAL A 15 -4.39 -18.06 3.05
C VAL A 15 -5.49 -18.89 3.70
N LEU A 16 -6.18 -18.30 4.67
CA LEU A 16 -7.34 -18.91 5.31
C LEU A 16 -8.55 -18.92 4.38
N ARG A 17 -9.32 -19.99 4.44
CA ARG A 17 -10.58 -20.13 3.68
C ARG A 17 -11.74 -20.19 4.65
N ASP A 18 -12.71 -19.29 4.49
CA ASP A 18 -13.95 -19.28 5.24
C ASP A 18 -15.06 -19.89 4.37
N THR A 19 -15.67 -20.96 4.84
CA THR A 19 -16.78 -21.64 4.15
C THR A 19 -18.14 -21.00 4.47
N GLN A 20 -18.19 -20.06 5.41
CA GLN A 20 -19.41 -19.42 5.91
C GLN A 20 -19.55 -17.97 5.45
N ALA A 21 -18.53 -17.41 4.81
CA ALA A 21 -18.52 -16.02 4.37
C ALA A 21 -17.98 -15.88 2.94
N PRO A 22 -18.55 -14.95 2.16
CA PRO A 22 -18.06 -14.69 0.81
C PRO A 22 -16.71 -13.95 0.84
N THR A 23 -15.97 -14.04 -0.25
CA THR A 23 -14.87 -13.12 -0.52
C THR A 23 -15.41 -11.71 -0.66
N GLY A 24 -14.76 -10.72 -0.04
CA GLY A 24 -15.12 -9.31 -0.20
C GLY A 24 -14.94 -8.88 -1.66
N MET A 25 -15.89 -8.10 -2.15
CA MET A 25 -15.89 -7.59 -3.54
C MET A 25 -16.04 -6.07 -3.53
N TYR A 26 -15.60 -5.45 -4.57
CA TYR A 26 -15.96 -4.09 -4.94
C TYR A 26 -16.22 -4.02 -6.45
N PHE A 27 -17.04 -3.05 -6.83
CA PHE A 27 -17.36 -2.76 -8.22
C PHE A 27 -16.79 -1.39 -8.57
N VAL A 28 -16.15 -1.29 -9.71
CA VAL A 28 -15.68 -0.03 -10.27
C VAL A 28 -16.57 0.29 -11.46
N SER A 29 -17.25 1.45 -11.43
CA SER A 29 -17.97 1.99 -12.56
C SER A 29 -17.30 3.28 -13.03
N HIS A 30 -17.29 3.50 -14.33
CA HIS A 30 -16.69 4.68 -14.95
C HIS A 30 -17.80 5.51 -15.59
N ASP A 31 -17.78 6.81 -15.35
CA ASP A 31 -18.65 7.78 -16.02
C ASP A 31 -17.89 9.06 -16.40
N ALA A 32 -18.59 10.08 -16.85
CA ALA A 32 -17.99 11.36 -17.24
C ALA A 32 -17.32 12.13 -16.07
N GLN A 33 -17.59 11.73 -14.83
CA GLN A 33 -17.05 12.34 -13.61
C GLN A 33 -15.87 11.54 -13.04
N GLY A 34 -15.53 10.39 -13.64
CA GLY A 34 -14.43 9.52 -13.22
C GLY A 34 -14.89 8.10 -12.87
N HIS A 35 -14.21 7.49 -11.91
CA HIS A 35 -14.56 6.14 -11.44
C HIS A 35 -15.17 6.18 -10.04
N HIS A 36 -16.17 5.33 -9.83
CA HIS A 36 -16.88 5.19 -8.57
C HIS A 36 -16.70 3.77 -8.03
N PHE A 37 -16.47 3.69 -6.72
CA PHE A 37 -16.32 2.40 -6.03
C PHE A 37 -17.57 2.08 -5.22
N SER A 38 -18.14 0.89 -5.45
CA SER A 38 -19.19 0.31 -4.62
C SER A 38 -18.68 -0.94 -3.93
N TYR A 39 -18.79 -0.98 -2.61
CA TYR A 39 -18.20 -2.06 -1.80
C TYR A 39 -19.24 -3.07 -1.35
N ALA A 40 -18.95 -4.37 -1.53
CA ALA A 40 -19.67 -5.51 -0.98
C ALA A 40 -18.72 -6.30 -0.06
N ARG A 41 -18.33 -5.72 1.08
CA ARG A 41 -17.32 -6.25 2.00
C ARG A 41 -17.86 -6.59 3.40
N ALA A 42 -19.00 -6.03 3.78
CA ALA A 42 -19.61 -6.31 5.07
C ALA A 42 -19.90 -7.82 5.22
N GLY A 43 -19.43 -8.43 6.30
CA GLY A 43 -19.58 -9.87 6.53
C GLY A 43 -18.72 -10.76 5.62
N SER A 44 -17.77 -10.20 4.85
CA SER A 44 -16.83 -11.00 4.06
C SER A 44 -15.85 -11.76 4.95
N ALA A 45 -15.23 -12.83 4.41
CA ALA A 45 -14.22 -13.62 5.11
C ALA A 45 -13.12 -12.75 5.74
N ALA A 46 -12.56 -11.80 4.99
CA ALA A 46 -11.55 -10.89 5.49
C ALA A 46 -12.03 -9.99 6.64
N SER A 47 -13.32 -9.61 6.67
CA SER A 47 -13.89 -8.83 7.77
C SER A 47 -14.13 -9.64 9.06
N ARG A 48 -13.98 -10.95 9.00
CA ARG A 48 -14.13 -11.87 10.11
C ARG A 48 -12.80 -12.31 10.74
N MET A 49 -11.67 -11.84 10.19
CA MET A 49 -10.36 -12.08 10.81
C MET A 49 -10.37 -11.65 12.27
N GLN A 50 -9.70 -12.43 13.10
CA GLN A 50 -9.58 -12.20 14.53
C GLN A 50 -8.17 -12.54 15.03
N PRO A 51 -7.72 -11.97 16.15
CA PRO A 51 -6.34 -12.15 16.64
C PRO A 51 -5.92 -13.62 16.82
N GLN A 52 -6.85 -14.52 17.06
CA GLN A 52 -6.59 -15.96 17.18
C GLN A 52 -6.08 -16.57 15.85
N ASP A 53 -6.41 -15.98 14.71
CA ASP A 53 -5.94 -16.45 13.40
C ASP A 53 -4.44 -16.29 13.24
N LEU A 54 -3.78 -15.45 14.06
CA LEU A 54 -2.33 -15.29 14.07
C LEU A 54 -1.57 -16.58 14.35
N THR A 55 -2.18 -17.55 14.99
CA THR A 55 -1.57 -18.88 15.18
C THR A 55 -1.22 -19.55 13.85
N HIS A 56 -1.94 -19.22 12.77
CA HIS A 56 -1.66 -19.71 11.42
C HIS A 56 -0.57 -18.93 10.68
N TRP A 57 -0.28 -17.71 11.14
CA TRP A 57 0.63 -16.79 10.45
C TRP A 57 1.93 -16.51 11.21
N ALA A 58 2.01 -16.92 12.48
CA ALA A 58 3.11 -16.57 13.37
C ALA A 58 4.48 -16.91 12.79
N ASP A 59 4.66 -18.13 12.28
CA ASP A 59 5.92 -18.57 11.68
C ASP A 59 6.24 -17.80 10.40
N SER A 60 5.24 -17.58 9.54
CA SER A 60 5.42 -16.83 8.30
C SER A 60 5.78 -15.37 8.58
N ILE A 61 5.14 -14.76 9.58
CA ILE A 61 5.49 -13.39 10.01
C ILE A 61 6.93 -13.39 10.51
N ALA A 62 7.30 -14.30 11.41
CA ALA A 62 8.62 -14.33 12.03
C ALA A 62 9.78 -14.56 11.05
N HIS A 63 9.53 -15.20 9.91
CA HIS A 63 10.54 -15.50 8.89
C HIS A 63 10.45 -14.59 7.66
N SER A 64 9.57 -13.59 7.68
CA SER A 64 9.45 -12.61 6.60
C SER A 64 10.35 -11.41 6.82
N GLN A 65 10.78 -10.78 5.74
CA GLN A 65 11.49 -9.50 5.83
C GLN A 65 10.54 -8.33 6.14
N TRP A 66 9.31 -8.43 5.63
CA TRP A 66 8.28 -7.40 5.76
C TRP A 66 6.91 -8.00 6.06
N LEU A 67 6.21 -7.41 7.02
CA LEU A 67 4.77 -7.48 7.15
C LEU A 67 4.16 -6.23 6.52
N HIS A 68 3.38 -6.38 5.45
CA HIS A 68 2.69 -5.26 4.82
C HIS A 68 1.22 -5.22 5.22
N LEU A 69 0.77 -4.06 5.66
CA LEU A 69 -0.62 -3.79 6.03
C LEU A 69 -1.14 -2.54 5.31
N SER A 70 -2.43 -2.55 5.05
CA SER A 70 -3.15 -1.42 4.47
C SER A 70 -4.13 -0.83 5.49
N GLY A 71 -4.40 0.47 5.41
CA GLY A 71 -5.45 1.11 6.19
C GLY A 71 -6.82 0.48 6.01
N ILE A 72 -7.06 -0.20 4.87
CA ILE A 72 -8.26 -1.01 4.66
C ILE A 72 -8.33 -2.16 5.68
N SER A 73 -7.22 -2.83 5.99
CA SER A 73 -7.18 -3.90 6.99
C SER A 73 -7.62 -3.42 8.37
N LEU A 74 -7.34 -2.16 8.70
CA LEU A 74 -7.78 -1.51 9.95
C LEU A 74 -9.27 -1.10 9.90
N ALA A 75 -9.82 -0.89 8.70
CA ALA A 75 -11.13 -0.27 8.51
C ALA A 75 -12.28 -1.27 8.36
N ILE A 76 -12.02 -2.49 7.84
CA ILE A 76 -13.06 -3.43 7.40
C ILE A 76 -13.91 -4.03 8.53
N SER A 77 -13.36 -4.13 9.75
CA SER A 77 -14.11 -4.52 10.97
C SER A 77 -13.28 -4.20 12.23
N ALA A 78 -13.91 -4.27 13.40
CA ALA A 78 -13.19 -4.11 14.67
C ALA A 78 -12.22 -5.27 14.90
N SER A 79 -12.66 -6.51 14.65
CA SER A 79 -11.80 -7.68 14.83
C SER A 79 -10.62 -7.72 13.85
N ALA A 80 -10.79 -7.29 12.59
CA ALA A 80 -9.71 -7.17 11.64
C ALA A 80 -8.70 -6.08 12.06
N CYS A 81 -9.19 -4.98 12.63
CA CYS A 81 -8.32 -3.94 13.22
C CYS A 81 -7.46 -4.50 14.36
N ASP A 82 -8.09 -5.21 15.29
CA ASP A 82 -7.38 -5.84 16.42
C ASP A 82 -6.38 -6.90 15.91
N THR A 83 -6.74 -7.67 14.88
CA THR A 83 -5.86 -8.64 14.23
C THR A 83 -4.65 -7.95 13.58
N ALA A 84 -4.87 -6.84 12.90
CA ALA A 84 -3.78 -6.08 12.27
C ALA A 84 -2.79 -5.55 13.33
N PHE A 85 -3.27 -5.01 14.45
CA PHE A 85 -2.39 -4.57 15.54
C PHE A 85 -1.65 -5.73 16.20
N ALA A 86 -2.31 -6.86 16.41
CA ALA A 86 -1.67 -8.05 16.95
C ALA A 86 -0.59 -8.61 15.99
N ALA A 87 -0.83 -8.56 14.67
CA ALA A 87 0.16 -8.92 13.65
C ALA A 87 1.38 -7.97 13.66
N MET A 88 1.16 -6.65 13.81
CA MET A 88 2.24 -5.68 13.96
C MET A 88 3.08 -5.96 15.22
N ALA A 89 2.43 -6.26 16.34
CA ALA A 89 3.12 -6.60 17.59
C ALA A 89 3.95 -7.89 17.42
N GLN A 90 3.40 -8.90 16.76
CA GLN A 90 4.11 -10.14 16.43
C GLN A 90 5.33 -9.88 15.53
N ALA A 91 5.20 -9.11 14.46
CA ALA A 91 6.29 -8.76 13.56
C ALA A 91 7.44 -8.08 14.32
N ARG A 92 7.12 -7.09 15.13
CA ARG A 92 8.13 -6.36 15.94
C ARG A 92 8.85 -7.26 16.95
N SER A 93 8.16 -8.26 17.52
CA SER A 93 8.79 -9.22 18.44
C SER A 93 9.70 -10.24 17.74
N SER A 94 9.64 -10.31 16.42
CA SER A 94 10.40 -11.25 15.57
C SER A 94 11.40 -10.55 14.64
N ASP A 95 11.69 -9.25 14.86
CA ASP A 95 12.54 -8.42 14.01
C ASP A 95 12.06 -8.31 12.54
N THR A 96 10.78 -8.64 12.28
CA THR A 96 10.14 -8.44 10.98
C THR A 96 9.74 -6.98 10.84
N ARG A 97 10.19 -6.32 9.77
CA ARG A 97 9.85 -4.92 9.51
C ARG A 97 8.38 -4.78 9.11
N VAL A 98 7.76 -3.69 9.52
CA VAL A 98 6.35 -3.39 9.24
C VAL A 98 6.24 -2.25 8.23
N ALA A 99 5.55 -2.50 7.11
CA ALA A 99 5.17 -1.49 6.13
C ALA A 99 3.66 -1.22 6.19
N LEU A 100 3.27 0.04 6.22
CA LEU A 100 1.88 0.47 6.29
C LEU A 100 1.54 1.40 5.14
N ASP A 101 0.56 1.03 4.30
CA ASP A 101 -0.09 1.95 3.34
C ASP A 101 -1.28 2.64 4.01
N SER A 102 -1.36 3.97 3.95
CA SER A 102 -2.49 4.73 4.50
C SER A 102 -3.83 4.27 3.96
N ASN A 103 -3.93 4.11 2.66
CA ASN A 103 -5.06 3.56 1.89
C ASN A 103 -6.42 3.86 2.56
N LEU A 104 -6.65 5.15 2.84
CA LEU A 104 -7.79 5.66 3.59
C LEU A 104 -9.09 5.47 2.80
N ARG A 105 -10.10 4.90 3.44
CA ARG A 105 -11.44 4.72 2.86
C ARG A 105 -12.50 5.14 3.88
N LEU A 106 -12.84 6.43 3.90
CA LEU A 106 -13.82 6.99 4.84
C LEU A 106 -15.24 6.42 4.68
N SER A 107 -15.53 5.71 3.60
CA SER A 107 -16.76 4.93 3.45
C SER A 107 -16.83 3.70 4.35
N LEU A 108 -15.71 3.24 4.92
CA LEU A 108 -15.64 2.06 5.80
C LEU A 108 -15.70 2.42 7.28
N TRP A 109 -15.29 3.61 7.65
CA TRP A 109 -15.21 4.06 9.05
C TRP A 109 -15.24 5.58 9.22
N PRO A 110 -15.66 6.08 10.41
CA PRO A 110 -15.64 7.51 10.71
C PRO A 110 -14.20 8.04 10.77
N LEU A 111 -14.00 9.29 10.34
CA LEU A 111 -12.70 9.97 10.33
C LEU A 111 -11.98 9.91 11.70
N ALA A 112 -12.69 10.17 12.79
CA ALA A 112 -12.11 10.15 14.13
C ALA A 112 -11.49 8.78 14.49
N ARG A 113 -12.15 7.68 14.09
CA ARG A 113 -11.61 6.33 14.28
C ARG A 113 -10.41 6.08 13.36
N ALA A 114 -10.50 6.51 12.10
CA ALA A 114 -9.39 6.42 11.15
C ALA A 114 -8.14 7.15 11.68
N GLN A 115 -8.32 8.37 12.18
CA GLN A 115 -7.24 9.16 12.78
C GLN A 115 -6.56 8.44 13.95
N ALA A 116 -7.34 7.89 14.87
CA ALA A 116 -6.80 7.18 16.03
C ALA A 116 -6.04 5.91 15.63
N CYS A 117 -6.64 5.06 14.78
CA CYS A 117 -6.06 3.79 14.38
C CYS A 117 -4.85 3.97 13.46
N ILE A 118 -4.92 4.84 12.45
CA ILE A 118 -3.79 5.06 11.53
C ILE A 118 -2.62 5.71 12.27
N ARG A 119 -2.86 6.70 13.16
CA ARG A 119 -1.81 7.29 13.98
C ARG A 119 -1.10 6.23 14.82
N HIS A 120 -1.85 5.35 15.47
CA HIS A 120 -1.26 4.27 16.25
C HIS A 120 -0.49 3.28 15.36
N ALA A 121 -1.03 2.90 14.20
CA ALA A 121 -0.35 2.02 13.26
C ALA A 121 0.97 2.62 12.74
N VAL A 122 1.00 3.94 12.47
CA VAL A 122 2.23 4.64 12.05
C VAL A 122 3.31 4.58 13.14
N SER A 123 2.95 4.65 14.41
CA SER A 123 3.92 4.51 15.50
C SER A 123 4.52 3.10 15.65
N LEU A 124 3.96 2.12 14.97
CA LEU A 124 4.39 0.73 14.99
C LEU A 124 5.08 0.30 13.68
N CYS A 125 5.08 1.12 12.64
CA CYS A 125 5.65 0.74 11.34
C CYS A 125 7.07 1.30 11.16
N ASP A 126 7.86 0.58 10.36
CA ASP A 126 9.21 0.98 9.95
C ASP A 126 9.16 1.81 8.66
N LEU A 127 8.22 1.47 7.78
CA LEU A 127 7.99 2.16 6.50
C LEU A 127 6.53 2.58 6.37
N PHE A 128 6.28 3.87 6.25
CA PHE A 128 4.95 4.42 5.99
C PHE A 128 4.81 4.87 4.54
N LEU A 129 3.72 4.45 3.88
CA LEU A 129 3.41 4.67 2.46
C LEU A 129 2.13 5.53 2.30
N PRO A 130 2.11 6.77 2.77
CA PRO A 130 0.94 7.62 2.63
C PRO A 130 0.75 8.11 1.19
N SER A 131 -0.49 8.53 0.86
CA SER A 131 -0.76 9.41 -0.28
C SER A 131 -1.06 10.84 0.21
N LEU A 132 -0.78 11.83 -0.64
CA LEU A 132 -1.10 13.24 -0.34
C LEU A 132 -2.59 13.41 -0.04
N GLU A 133 -3.45 12.79 -0.85
CA GLU A 133 -4.90 12.85 -0.71
C GLU A 133 -5.37 12.24 0.62
N ASP A 134 -4.92 11.03 0.95
CA ASP A 134 -5.27 10.38 2.21
C ASP A 134 -4.85 11.21 3.42
N MET A 135 -3.63 11.75 3.38
CA MET A 135 -3.11 12.52 4.50
C MET A 135 -3.78 13.88 4.64
N THR A 136 -4.15 14.50 3.53
CA THR A 136 -4.96 15.72 3.56
C THR A 136 -6.31 15.45 4.23
N ALA A 137 -6.98 14.37 3.86
CA ALA A 137 -8.25 13.98 4.47
C ALA A 137 -8.10 13.58 5.95
N LEU A 138 -7.00 12.90 6.32
CA LEU A 138 -6.77 12.39 7.67
C LEU A 138 -6.32 13.48 8.65
N THR A 139 -5.47 14.42 8.21
CA THR A 139 -4.77 15.37 9.09
C THR A 139 -5.07 16.83 8.81
N GLY A 140 -5.59 17.16 7.63
CA GLY A 140 -5.73 18.51 7.12
C GLY A 140 -4.44 19.10 6.53
N LEU A 141 -3.31 18.37 6.56
CA LEU A 141 -2.04 18.81 5.99
C LEU A 141 -2.08 18.70 4.47
N THR A 142 -1.68 19.76 3.77
CA THR A 142 -1.69 19.82 2.30
C THR A 142 -0.30 19.93 1.68
N GLN A 143 0.72 20.20 2.49
CA GLN A 143 2.09 20.30 2.02
C GLN A 143 2.83 18.98 2.26
N ALA A 144 3.49 18.47 1.22
CA ALA A 144 4.21 17.20 1.28
C ALA A 144 5.24 17.17 2.43
N GLN A 145 5.94 18.29 2.66
CA GLN A 145 6.94 18.42 3.70
C GLN A 145 6.35 18.29 5.11
N ASP A 146 5.17 18.87 5.34
CA ASP A 146 4.48 18.79 6.63
C ASP A 146 3.99 17.36 6.91
N ILE A 147 3.55 16.65 5.86
CA ILE A 147 3.14 15.24 5.97
C ILE A 147 4.33 14.35 6.31
N ILE A 148 5.48 14.53 5.67
CA ILE A 148 6.72 13.82 6.01
C ILE A 148 7.10 14.08 7.48
N SER A 149 7.12 15.35 7.88
CA SER A 149 7.46 15.76 9.25
C SER A 149 6.49 15.15 10.27
N TRP A 150 5.19 15.20 9.97
CA TRP A 150 4.17 14.58 10.80
C TRP A 150 4.39 13.06 10.91
N SER A 151 4.68 12.38 9.80
CA SER A 151 4.86 10.93 9.78
C SER A 151 6.04 10.48 10.64
N HIS A 152 7.18 11.16 10.53
CA HIS A 152 8.33 10.89 11.40
C HIS A 152 8.02 11.22 12.88
N ALA A 153 7.31 12.31 13.16
CA ALA A 153 6.89 12.66 14.51
C ALA A 153 5.92 11.62 15.12
N GLN A 154 5.19 10.85 14.31
CA GLN A 154 4.38 9.72 14.78
C GLN A 154 5.21 8.43 15.00
N GLY A 155 6.44 8.34 14.51
CA GLY A 155 7.34 7.22 14.76
C GLY A 155 7.79 6.43 13.52
N ALA A 156 7.30 6.75 12.32
CA ALA A 156 7.76 6.09 11.11
C ALA A 156 9.24 6.38 10.85
N ALA A 157 10.07 5.34 10.72
CA ALA A 157 11.50 5.48 10.44
C ALA A 157 11.75 5.92 8.99
N GLN A 158 11.01 5.35 8.05
CA GLN A 158 11.03 5.70 6.63
C GLN A 158 9.64 6.09 6.16
N VAL A 159 9.55 7.05 5.25
CA VAL A 159 8.29 7.53 4.67
C VAL A 159 8.45 7.68 3.17
N VAL A 160 7.49 7.15 2.41
CA VAL A 160 7.40 7.37 0.96
C VAL A 160 6.02 7.92 0.65
N LEU A 161 5.91 9.23 0.58
CA LEU A 161 4.68 9.95 0.26
C LEU A 161 4.41 9.91 -1.24
N LYS A 162 3.33 9.26 -1.62
CA LYS A 162 2.85 9.16 -3.01
C LYS A 162 2.18 10.47 -3.42
N LEU A 163 2.60 11.06 -4.55
CA LEU A 163 2.14 12.35 -5.07
C LEU A 163 1.42 12.20 -6.43
N GLY A 164 0.89 11.03 -6.71
CA GLY A 164 0.22 10.73 -7.97
C GLY A 164 1.15 10.87 -9.17
N ALA A 165 0.75 11.66 -10.17
CA ALA A 165 1.55 11.87 -11.38
C ALA A 165 2.88 12.60 -11.13
N GLU A 166 3.02 13.31 -10.02
CA GLU A 166 4.27 13.99 -9.63
C GLU A 166 5.33 13.02 -9.07
N GLY A 167 4.97 11.76 -8.86
CA GLY A 167 5.85 10.72 -8.35
C GLY A 167 5.76 10.55 -6.83
N ALA A 168 6.89 10.63 -6.12
CA ALA A 168 6.93 10.44 -4.69
C ALA A 168 7.99 11.30 -3.99
N LEU A 169 7.74 11.66 -2.73
CA LEU A 169 8.72 12.23 -1.83
C LEU A 169 9.11 11.16 -0.80
N ALA A 170 10.35 10.69 -0.87
CA ALA A 170 10.88 9.69 0.04
C ALA A 170 11.76 10.33 1.12
N SER A 171 11.73 9.78 2.33
CA SER A 171 12.51 10.24 3.49
C SER A 171 12.93 9.07 4.37
N ASP A 172 14.18 9.08 4.81
CA ASP A 172 14.75 8.15 5.79
C ASP A 172 14.90 8.77 7.20
N GLY A 173 14.28 9.92 7.43
CA GLY A 173 14.40 10.71 8.66
C GLY A 173 15.61 11.66 8.69
N HIS A 174 16.60 11.47 7.83
CA HIS A 174 17.80 12.31 7.73
C HIS A 174 17.88 13.03 6.38
N LYS A 175 17.53 12.33 5.32
CA LYS A 175 17.55 12.82 3.94
C LYS A 175 16.16 12.71 3.33
N GLN A 176 15.91 13.56 2.35
CA GLN A 176 14.68 13.54 1.57
C GLN A 176 15.00 13.70 0.10
N HIS A 177 14.34 12.91 -0.75
CA HIS A 177 14.49 12.97 -2.19
C HIS A 177 13.13 12.99 -2.86
N GLN A 178 12.92 13.97 -3.72
CA GLN A 178 11.82 13.95 -4.68
C GLN A 178 12.19 13.01 -5.81
N ILE A 179 11.43 11.95 -5.97
CA ILE A 179 11.54 11.01 -7.09
C ILE A 179 10.42 11.35 -8.07
N PRO A 180 10.76 11.89 -9.27
CA PRO A 180 9.76 12.33 -10.23
C PRO A 180 8.91 11.18 -10.74
N GLY A 181 7.66 11.47 -11.07
CA GLY A 181 6.78 10.51 -11.74
C GLY A 181 7.12 10.36 -13.22
N HIS A 182 6.48 9.39 -13.85
CA HIS A 182 6.59 9.16 -15.29
C HIS A 182 5.35 9.70 -16.00
N MET A 183 5.55 10.47 -17.07
CA MET A 183 4.47 10.99 -17.90
C MET A 183 3.89 9.86 -18.75
N VAL A 184 2.68 9.43 -18.42
CA VAL A 184 1.94 8.37 -19.11
C VAL A 184 0.49 8.80 -19.36
N GLN A 185 -0.17 8.15 -20.30
CA GLN A 185 -1.61 8.30 -20.47
C GLN A 185 -2.33 7.39 -19.49
N ALA A 186 -2.82 7.94 -18.39
CA ALA A 186 -3.58 7.19 -17.41
C ALA A 186 -4.97 6.83 -17.96
N VAL A 187 -5.35 5.56 -17.79
CA VAL A 187 -6.64 4.98 -18.16
C VAL A 187 -7.44 4.64 -16.90
N ASP A 188 -6.82 3.93 -15.96
CA ASP A 188 -7.46 3.52 -14.71
C ASP A 188 -6.40 3.44 -13.59
N ALA A 189 -6.59 4.19 -12.51
CA ALA A 189 -5.68 4.19 -11.36
C ALA A 189 -5.97 3.09 -10.31
N THR A 190 -6.92 2.18 -10.61
CA THR A 190 -7.28 1.10 -9.69
C THR A 190 -6.08 0.19 -9.41
N GLY A 191 -5.69 0.08 -8.14
CA GLY A 191 -4.56 -0.75 -7.73
C GLY A 191 -3.18 -0.14 -7.93
N ALA A 192 -3.07 1.12 -8.42
CA ALA A 192 -1.76 1.77 -8.62
C ALA A 192 -0.97 1.89 -7.31
N GLY A 193 -1.64 2.21 -6.19
CA GLY A 193 -1.03 2.24 -4.86
C GLY A 193 -0.53 0.86 -4.41
N ASP A 194 -1.30 -0.19 -4.67
CA ASP A 194 -0.93 -1.57 -4.33
C ASP A 194 0.25 -2.04 -5.21
N CYS A 195 0.23 -1.70 -6.51
CA CYS A 195 1.35 -1.94 -7.43
C CYS A 195 2.63 -1.22 -6.95
N PHE A 196 2.52 0.06 -6.55
CA PHE A 196 3.63 0.82 -5.99
C PHE A 196 4.19 0.14 -4.74
N ALA A 197 3.34 -0.16 -3.75
CA ALA A 197 3.76 -0.74 -2.48
C ALA A 197 4.42 -2.12 -2.67
N GLY A 198 3.84 -2.99 -3.49
CA GLY A 198 4.39 -4.32 -3.78
C GLY A 198 5.76 -4.25 -4.44
N ASN A 199 5.93 -3.38 -5.44
CA ASN A 199 7.22 -3.21 -6.14
C ASN A 199 8.28 -2.56 -5.24
N LEU A 200 7.90 -1.56 -4.41
CA LEU A 200 8.81 -0.96 -3.45
C LEU A 200 9.35 -2.00 -2.46
N LEU A 201 8.45 -2.79 -1.84
CA LEU A 201 8.84 -3.80 -0.86
C LEU A 201 9.68 -4.92 -1.50
N ALA A 202 9.36 -5.34 -2.72
CA ALA A 202 10.15 -6.33 -3.45
C ALA A 202 11.59 -5.84 -3.71
N ARG A 203 11.77 -4.56 -4.04
CA ARG A 203 13.11 -3.98 -4.27
C ARG A 203 13.88 -3.81 -2.97
N LEU A 204 13.23 -3.32 -1.90
CA LEU A 204 13.84 -3.24 -0.57
C LEU A 204 14.22 -4.62 -0.02
N SER A 205 13.46 -5.66 -0.36
CA SER A 205 13.78 -7.06 -0.02
C SER A 205 14.94 -7.63 -0.85
N ALA A 206 15.28 -7.00 -1.97
CA ALA A 206 16.42 -7.32 -2.80
C ALA A 206 17.62 -6.39 -2.54
N ASP A 207 17.66 -5.76 -1.35
CA ASP A 207 18.73 -4.89 -0.86
C ASP A 207 18.95 -3.60 -1.66
N ASP A 208 17.97 -3.14 -2.43
CA ASP A 208 18.01 -1.79 -2.98
C ASP A 208 17.88 -0.75 -1.86
N ASP A 209 18.49 0.40 -2.05
CA ASP A 209 18.23 1.55 -1.19
C ASP A 209 16.81 2.13 -1.39
N LEU A 210 16.37 2.95 -0.44
CA LEU A 210 15.03 3.55 -0.46
C LEU A 210 14.75 4.34 -1.75
N TRP A 211 15.76 5.03 -2.27
CA TRP A 211 15.64 5.92 -3.43
C TRP A 211 15.47 5.12 -4.73
N ALA A 212 16.32 4.12 -4.94
CA ALA A 212 16.26 3.23 -6.08
C ALA A 212 14.97 2.40 -6.07
N ALA A 213 14.59 1.86 -4.90
CA ALA A 213 13.35 1.12 -4.74
C ALA A 213 12.11 2.00 -5.02
N THR A 214 12.12 3.28 -4.58
CA THR A 214 11.03 4.22 -4.86
C THR A 214 10.96 4.58 -6.35
N ALA A 215 12.09 4.78 -7.02
CA ALA A 215 12.11 5.05 -8.46
C ALA A 215 11.54 3.87 -9.25
N TYR A 216 11.90 2.64 -8.87
CA TYR A 216 11.34 1.43 -9.48
C TYR A 216 9.82 1.32 -9.26
N ALA A 217 9.35 1.58 -8.04
CA ALA A 217 7.93 1.56 -7.69
C ALA A 217 7.12 2.62 -8.46
N ASN A 218 7.66 3.84 -8.65
CA ASN A 218 7.05 4.88 -9.47
C ASN A 218 6.86 4.44 -10.92
N ALA A 219 7.88 3.82 -11.52
CA ALA A 219 7.81 3.32 -12.89
C ALA A 219 6.77 2.20 -13.02
N ALA A 220 6.75 1.27 -12.07
CA ALA A 220 5.77 0.18 -12.05
C ALA A 220 4.33 0.71 -11.92
N ALA A 221 4.08 1.65 -11.01
CA ALA A 221 2.78 2.28 -10.84
C ALA A 221 2.35 3.07 -12.08
N ALA A 222 3.27 3.80 -12.73
CA ALA A 222 2.97 4.51 -13.96
C ALA A 222 2.58 3.56 -15.12
N LEU A 223 3.21 2.40 -15.21
CA LEU A 223 2.81 1.38 -16.19
C LEU A 223 1.43 0.79 -15.87
N SER A 224 1.14 0.52 -14.60
CA SER A 224 -0.11 -0.12 -14.18
C SER A 224 -1.35 0.72 -14.44
N VAL A 225 -1.24 2.05 -14.51
CA VAL A 225 -2.40 2.93 -14.76
C VAL A 225 -2.77 3.06 -16.24
N GLN A 226 -2.04 2.46 -17.16
CA GLN A 226 -2.29 2.55 -18.60
C GLN A 226 -3.32 1.54 -19.13
N GLY A 227 -3.89 0.70 -18.28
CA GLY A 227 -4.92 -0.26 -18.62
C GLY A 227 -6.01 -0.33 -17.56
N TYR A 228 -7.11 -1.02 -17.87
CA TYR A 228 -8.23 -1.18 -16.94
C TYR A 228 -8.00 -2.28 -15.91
N GLY A 229 -8.36 -1.99 -14.65
CA GLY A 229 -8.38 -2.93 -13.53
C GLY A 229 -7.05 -3.06 -12.80
N ALA A 230 -7.09 -3.74 -11.65
CA ALA A 230 -5.97 -3.78 -10.71
C ALA A 230 -4.93 -4.89 -11.01
N VAL A 231 -5.21 -5.83 -11.94
CA VAL A 231 -4.36 -7.00 -12.18
C VAL A 231 -3.87 -7.06 -13.61
N ALA A 232 -4.77 -6.88 -14.60
CA ALA A 232 -4.41 -7.04 -16.00
C ALA A 232 -3.29 -6.10 -16.48
N PRO A 233 -3.21 -4.83 -16.03
CA PRO A 233 -2.16 -3.91 -16.45
C PRO A 233 -0.88 -3.95 -15.58
N LEU A 234 -0.76 -4.88 -14.63
CA LEU A 234 0.47 -4.99 -13.83
C LEU A 234 1.67 -5.25 -14.76
N PRO A 235 2.73 -4.45 -14.64
CA PRO A 235 3.88 -4.57 -15.52
C PRO A 235 4.76 -5.77 -15.18
N THR A 236 5.48 -6.26 -16.19
CA THR A 236 6.59 -7.18 -15.95
C THR A 236 7.83 -6.41 -15.46
N ARG A 237 8.77 -7.13 -14.85
CA ARG A 237 10.05 -6.56 -14.43
C ARG A 237 10.81 -5.90 -15.60
N GLU A 238 10.80 -6.55 -16.74
CA GLU A 238 11.47 -6.06 -17.95
C GLU A 238 10.89 -4.72 -18.41
N ALA A 239 9.56 -4.59 -18.43
CA ALA A 239 8.89 -3.34 -18.79
C ALA A 239 9.23 -2.19 -17.84
N VAL A 240 9.32 -2.47 -16.53
CA VAL A 240 9.72 -1.46 -15.54
C VAL A 240 11.16 -1.02 -15.76
N LEU A 241 12.08 -1.95 -15.99
CA LEU A 241 13.49 -1.65 -16.25
C LEU A 241 13.66 -0.85 -17.56
N GLU A 242 12.91 -1.18 -18.61
CA GLU A 242 12.91 -0.43 -19.86
C GLU A 242 12.45 1.02 -19.65
N MET A 243 11.37 1.22 -18.89
CA MET A 243 10.88 2.57 -18.54
C MET A 243 11.94 3.38 -17.80
N LEU A 244 12.64 2.78 -16.84
CA LEU A 244 13.69 3.44 -16.07
C LEU A 244 14.91 3.83 -16.90
N HIS A 245 15.24 3.05 -17.93
CA HIS A 245 16.36 3.34 -18.85
C HIS A 245 15.99 4.31 -19.96
N THR A 246 14.70 4.54 -20.20
CA THR A 246 14.26 5.50 -21.22
C THR A 246 14.36 6.91 -20.63
N PRO A 247 15.20 7.79 -21.18
CA PRO A 247 15.28 9.16 -20.68
C PRO A 247 13.90 9.81 -20.76
N SER A 248 13.42 10.37 -19.65
CA SER A 248 12.22 11.21 -19.67
C SER A 248 12.47 12.30 -20.71
N LYS A 249 11.63 12.35 -21.77
CA LYS A 249 11.67 13.43 -22.75
C LYS A 249 11.46 14.72 -21.96
N GLY A 250 12.57 15.42 -21.69
CA GLY A 250 12.59 16.63 -20.88
C GLY A 250 11.59 17.64 -21.42
N THR A 251 10.92 18.30 -20.50
CA THR A 251 10.24 19.57 -20.79
C THR A 251 11.25 20.50 -21.49
N PRO A 252 10.94 21.06 -22.68
CA PRO A 252 11.81 22.07 -23.26
C PRO A 252 11.90 23.25 -22.30
N ALA A 253 13.13 23.73 -22.11
CA ALA A 253 13.47 24.88 -21.27
C ALA A 253 12.75 26.16 -21.72
#